data_11d34acfc42b22513974fe5116def931
#
_entry.id   11d34acfc42b22513974fe5116def931
#
_cell.length_a   1.000
_cell.length_b   1.000
_cell.length_c   1.000
_cell.angle_alpha   90.00
_cell.angle_beta   90.00
_cell.angle_gamma   90.00
#
_symmetry.space_group_name_H-M   'P 1'
#
loop_
_entity.id
_entity.type
_entity.pdbx_description
1 polymer ?
#
loop_
_entity_poly.entity_id
_entity_poly.type
_entity_poly.pdbx_seq_one_letter_code
_entity_poly.pdbx_strand_id
1 'polypeptide(L)'
;MGGDMVFGGTENPLPVAEGTDMIGAEERVAHIIECLPEICTLDCGTMNFAEADYVMTNTPGMLQAMGSIMTKAGVKPEIEAFDTGHLWFAKQLVADGVIGEDVLVQLCMGVPWGAPDDLNTFMAMVNNV
;
A
#
# COMPACT_ATOMS: atom_id res chain seq x y z
N MET A 1 1.24 1.66 -8.55
CA MET A 1 -0.01 0.89 -8.84
C MET A 1 -1.28 1.74 -8.76
N GLY A 2 -1.44 2.86 -9.32
CA GLY A 2 -2.68 3.67 -9.36
C GLY A 2 -3.53 3.62 -8.08
N GLY A 3 -3.72 4.65 -7.42
CA GLY A 3 -4.46 4.67 -6.14
C GLY A 3 -4.41 6.04 -5.49
N ASP A 4 -4.02 6.98 -6.29
CA ASP A 4 -3.73 8.32 -5.82
C ASP A 4 -4.92 9.24 -6.02
N MET A 5 -5.23 9.98 -4.97
CA MET A 5 -6.26 11.01 -5.01
C MET A 5 -5.60 12.38 -4.84
N VAL A 6 -5.74 13.23 -5.84
CA VAL A 6 -5.31 14.63 -5.82
C VAL A 6 -6.52 15.50 -5.52
N PHE A 7 -6.43 16.32 -4.48
CA PHE A 7 -7.53 17.17 -4.05
C PHE A 7 -7.40 18.59 -4.60
N GLY A 8 -8.53 19.21 -4.95
CA GLY A 8 -8.60 20.53 -5.58
C GLY A 8 -8.40 21.71 -4.63
N GLY A 9 -8.21 21.45 -3.34
CA GLY A 9 -8.01 22.47 -2.32
C GLY A 9 -8.74 22.16 -1.02
N THR A 10 -8.50 22.98 0.01
CA THR A 10 -8.98 22.70 1.38
C THR A 10 -10.46 23.03 1.59
N GLU A 11 -11.01 23.98 0.84
CA GLU A 11 -12.41 24.39 1.01
C GLU A 11 -13.40 23.51 0.24
N ASN A 12 -13.00 23.06 -0.96
CA ASN A 12 -13.81 22.24 -1.84
C ASN A 12 -12.94 21.08 -2.38
N PRO A 13 -12.69 20.04 -1.57
CA PRO A 13 -11.80 18.94 -1.96
C PRO A 13 -12.40 18.08 -3.09
N LEU A 14 -13.70 18.10 -3.30
CA LEU A 14 -14.38 17.32 -4.32
C LEU A 14 -15.00 18.20 -5.40
N PRO A 15 -15.05 17.75 -6.66
CA PRO A 15 -14.43 16.51 -7.15
C PRO A 15 -12.92 16.55 -7.05
N VAL A 16 -12.29 15.37 -7.04
CA VAL A 16 -10.82 15.26 -7.05
C VAL A 16 -10.23 15.92 -8.29
N ALA A 17 -9.01 16.44 -8.17
CA ALA A 17 -8.35 17.21 -9.23
C ALA A 17 -7.76 16.29 -10.32
N GLU A 18 -7.37 16.93 -11.42
CA GLU A 18 -6.59 16.29 -12.49
C GLU A 18 -5.29 15.69 -11.92
N GLY A 19 -4.92 14.53 -12.42
CA GLY A 19 -3.80 13.74 -11.89
C GLY A 19 -4.22 12.63 -10.92
N THR A 20 -5.51 12.59 -10.52
CA THR A 20 -6.04 11.45 -9.79
C THR A 20 -6.06 10.21 -10.70
N ASP A 21 -5.42 9.13 -10.24
CA ASP A 21 -5.40 7.84 -10.95
C ASP A 21 -6.09 6.73 -10.14
N MET A 22 -6.99 7.10 -9.25
CA MET A 22 -7.73 6.18 -8.41
C MET A 22 -8.63 5.26 -9.24
N ILE A 23 -8.35 3.96 -9.18
CA ILE A 23 -9.09 2.89 -9.85
C ILE A 23 -9.39 1.75 -8.90
N GLY A 24 -10.24 0.81 -9.32
CA GLY A 24 -10.63 -0.35 -8.51
C GLY A 24 -9.50 -1.37 -8.31
N ALA A 25 -9.60 -2.19 -7.27
CA ALA A 25 -8.59 -3.16 -6.90
C ALA A 25 -8.24 -4.15 -8.04
N GLU A 26 -9.23 -4.64 -8.76
CA GLU A 26 -9.02 -5.58 -9.88
C GLU A 26 -8.23 -4.94 -11.01
N GLU A 27 -8.55 -3.72 -11.38
CA GLU A 27 -7.85 -2.99 -12.44
C GLU A 27 -6.42 -2.65 -12.04
N ARG A 28 -6.19 -2.32 -10.76
CA ARG A 28 -4.85 -2.04 -10.22
C ARG A 28 -3.90 -3.23 -10.33
N VAL A 29 -4.39 -4.46 -10.21
CA VAL A 29 -3.58 -5.69 -10.30
C VAL A 29 -3.69 -6.41 -11.65
N ALA A 30 -4.38 -5.84 -12.63
CA ALA A 30 -4.56 -6.48 -13.95
C ALA A 30 -3.23 -6.84 -14.62
N HIS A 31 -2.22 -5.95 -14.52
CA HIS A 31 -0.88 -6.19 -15.05
C HIS A 31 -0.17 -7.38 -14.35
N ILE A 32 -0.45 -7.63 -13.07
CA ILE A 32 0.11 -8.77 -12.35
C ILE A 32 -0.45 -10.07 -12.90
N ILE A 33 -1.74 -10.11 -13.20
CA ILE A 33 -2.40 -11.28 -13.78
C ILE A 33 -1.92 -11.54 -15.22
N GLU A 34 -1.64 -10.49 -15.98
CA GLU A 34 -1.11 -10.61 -17.34
C GLU A 34 0.35 -11.06 -17.34
N CYS A 35 1.20 -10.49 -16.48
CA CYS A 35 2.65 -10.73 -16.50
C CYS A 35 3.09 -11.91 -15.62
N LEU A 36 2.32 -12.28 -14.59
CA LEU A 36 2.61 -13.32 -13.60
C LEU A 36 4.06 -13.26 -13.07
N PRO A 37 4.50 -12.12 -12.50
CA PRO A 37 5.82 -12.04 -11.90
C PRO A 37 5.92 -12.96 -10.67
N GLU A 38 7.12 -13.31 -10.24
CA GLU A 38 7.34 -14.07 -9.01
C GLU A 38 6.94 -13.29 -7.77
N ILE A 39 7.19 -11.98 -7.79
CA ILE A 39 6.95 -11.05 -6.66
C ILE A 39 6.31 -9.78 -7.21
N CYS A 40 5.40 -9.19 -6.46
CA CYS A 40 4.85 -7.87 -6.76
C CYS A 40 4.55 -7.11 -5.48
N THR A 41 4.80 -5.79 -5.50
CA THR A 41 4.56 -4.92 -4.34
C THR A 41 3.08 -4.79 -4.00
N LEU A 42 2.80 -4.69 -2.69
CA LEU A 42 1.51 -4.35 -2.12
C LEU A 42 1.71 -3.25 -1.06
N ASP A 43 1.41 -2.02 -1.43
CA ASP A 43 1.55 -0.84 -0.56
C ASP A 43 0.49 -0.90 0.53
N CYS A 44 0.91 -1.27 1.73
CA CYS A 44 0.01 -1.74 2.78
C CYS A 44 -0.51 -0.61 3.67
N GLY A 45 -1.21 0.35 3.09
CA GLY A 45 -1.89 1.41 3.80
C GLY A 45 -2.07 2.70 3.01
N THR A 46 -2.87 3.59 3.57
CA THR A 46 -3.15 4.92 3.05
C THR A 46 -2.29 5.94 3.77
N MET A 47 -1.73 6.90 3.04
CA MET A 47 -0.96 7.99 3.62
C MET A 47 -1.00 9.26 2.77
N ASN A 48 -0.80 10.41 3.41
CA ASN A 48 -0.37 11.60 2.68
C ASN A 48 0.98 11.30 2.04
N PHE A 49 1.17 11.66 0.77
CA PHE A 49 2.37 11.28 0.05
C PHE A 49 3.10 12.49 -0.51
N ALA A 50 4.31 12.71 -0.03
CA ALA A 50 5.33 13.64 -0.49
C ALA A 50 4.87 15.11 -0.63
N GLU A 51 4.33 15.50 -1.76
CA GLU A 51 4.14 16.91 -2.09
C GLU A 51 2.70 17.20 -2.52
N ALA A 52 2.23 18.40 -2.23
CA ALA A 52 0.89 18.88 -2.53
C ALA A 52 -0.25 18.11 -1.81
N ASP A 53 -1.48 18.37 -2.19
CA ASP A 53 -2.69 17.74 -1.66
C ASP A 53 -2.93 16.36 -2.30
N TYR A 54 -2.03 15.43 -2.00
CA TYR A 54 -1.93 14.11 -2.59
C TYR A 54 -2.04 13.03 -1.53
N VAL A 55 -2.90 12.06 -1.75
CA VAL A 55 -3.08 10.91 -0.84
C VAL A 55 -2.94 9.62 -1.60
N MET A 56 -1.96 8.79 -1.23
CA MET A 56 -1.91 7.40 -1.66
C MET A 56 -2.99 6.63 -0.92
N THR A 57 -3.92 6.04 -1.64
CA THR A 57 -5.14 5.45 -1.05
C THR A 57 -5.17 3.94 -1.23
N ASN A 58 -5.10 3.23 -0.11
CA ASN A 58 -5.20 1.77 -0.03
C ASN A 58 -6.12 1.40 1.15
N THR A 59 -7.42 1.31 0.90
CA THR A 59 -8.36 0.92 1.96
C THR A 59 -8.20 -0.55 2.32
N PRO A 60 -8.60 -0.97 3.54
CA PRO A 60 -8.57 -2.38 3.92
C PRO A 60 -9.22 -3.32 2.91
N GLY A 61 -10.39 -2.95 2.38
CA GLY A 61 -11.08 -3.75 1.38
C GLY A 61 -10.32 -3.88 0.05
N MET A 62 -9.65 -2.81 -0.41
CA MET A 62 -8.78 -2.85 -1.60
C MET A 62 -7.59 -3.77 -1.38
N LEU A 63 -6.92 -3.66 -0.23
CA LEU A 63 -5.76 -4.47 0.11
C LEU A 63 -6.12 -5.97 0.22
N GLN A 64 -7.27 -6.28 0.84
CA GLN A 64 -7.79 -7.64 0.90
C GLN A 64 -8.07 -8.21 -0.50
N ALA A 65 -8.71 -7.42 -1.37
CA ALA A 65 -9.02 -7.83 -2.73
C ALA A 65 -7.73 -8.06 -3.56
N MET A 66 -6.81 -7.08 -3.57
CA MET A 66 -5.55 -7.18 -4.32
C MET A 66 -4.69 -8.33 -3.82
N GLY A 67 -4.48 -8.45 -2.49
CA GLY A 67 -3.72 -9.56 -1.90
C GLY A 67 -4.31 -10.93 -2.24
N SER A 68 -5.64 -11.07 -2.20
CA SER A 68 -6.33 -12.30 -2.57
C SER A 68 -6.13 -12.65 -4.06
N ILE A 69 -6.18 -11.65 -4.95
CA ILE A 69 -5.96 -11.84 -6.38
C ILE A 69 -4.52 -12.30 -6.63
N MET A 70 -3.53 -11.62 -6.04
CA MET A 70 -2.11 -11.96 -6.15
C MET A 70 -1.84 -13.39 -5.68
N THR A 71 -2.33 -13.74 -4.49
CA THR A 71 -2.17 -15.08 -3.91
C THR A 71 -2.79 -16.17 -4.79
N LYS A 72 -4.00 -15.95 -5.32
CA LYS A 72 -4.66 -16.90 -6.24
C LYS A 72 -3.92 -17.05 -7.55
N ALA A 73 -3.24 -16.02 -8.02
CA ALA A 73 -2.41 -16.06 -9.22
C ALA A 73 -1.04 -16.74 -8.98
N GLY A 74 -0.70 -17.08 -7.73
CA GLY A 74 0.60 -17.62 -7.36
C GLY A 74 1.73 -16.58 -7.32
N VAL A 75 1.39 -15.30 -7.28
CA VAL A 75 2.34 -14.19 -7.18
C VAL A 75 2.56 -13.85 -5.71
N LYS A 76 3.82 -13.78 -5.28
CA LYS A 76 4.18 -13.47 -3.90
C LYS A 76 4.06 -11.96 -3.63
N PRO A 77 3.23 -11.52 -2.66
CA PRO A 77 3.21 -10.12 -2.26
C PRO A 77 4.51 -9.72 -1.56
N GLU A 78 5.06 -8.58 -1.94
CA GLU A 78 6.06 -7.83 -1.18
C GLU A 78 5.34 -6.66 -0.51
N ILE A 79 5.28 -6.70 0.81
CA ILE A 79 4.60 -5.65 1.58
C ILE A 79 5.48 -4.41 1.61
N GLU A 80 5.00 -3.31 1.09
CA GLU A 80 5.59 -1.99 1.32
C GLU A 80 4.91 -1.32 2.50
N ALA A 81 5.69 -1.08 3.56
CA ALA A 81 5.22 -0.44 4.78
C ALA A 81 5.87 0.91 4.99
N PHE A 82 5.06 1.96 4.98
CA PHE A 82 5.48 3.35 5.15
C PHE A 82 5.24 3.86 6.58
N ASP A 83 4.62 3.03 7.44
CA ASP A 83 4.31 3.34 8.83
C ASP A 83 4.08 2.04 9.61
N THR A 84 4.14 2.08 10.93
CA THR A 84 3.86 0.95 11.81
C THR A 84 2.42 0.43 11.68
N GLY A 85 1.46 1.30 11.39
CA GLY A 85 0.07 0.92 11.11
C GLY A 85 -0.07 0.05 9.87
N HIS A 86 0.77 0.26 8.85
CA HIS A 86 0.81 -0.58 7.65
C HIS A 86 1.30 -2.00 7.99
N LEU A 87 2.32 -2.12 8.86
CA LEU A 87 2.80 -3.42 9.35
C LEU A 87 1.73 -4.16 10.15
N TRP A 88 1.00 -3.45 10.99
CA TRP A 88 -0.11 -4.05 11.73
C TRP A 88 -1.17 -4.62 10.79
N PHE A 89 -1.54 -3.86 9.76
CA PHE A 89 -2.52 -4.34 8.79
C PHE A 89 -1.97 -5.51 7.94
N ALA A 90 -0.71 -5.49 7.56
CA ALA A 90 -0.07 -6.62 6.87
C ALA A 90 -0.15 -7.92 7.68
N LYS A 91 0.10 -7.86 8.99
CA LYS A 91 -0.10 -9.01 9.91
C LYS A 91 -1.55 -9.49 9.92
N GLN A 92 -2.51 -8.58 9.83
CA GLN A 92 -3.94 -8.94 9.75
C GLN A 92 -4.25 -9.68 8.45
N LEU A 93 -3.67 -9.24 7.31
CA LEU A 93 -3.83 -9.95 6.02
C LEU A 93 -3.29 -11.39 6.07
N VAL A 94 -2.17 -11.60 6.78
CA VAL A 94 -1.61 -12.94 7.02
C VAL A 94 -2.55 -13.75 7.94
N ALA A 95 -2.97 -13.18 9.06
CA ALA A 95 -3.83 -13.85 10.03
C ALA A 95 -5.19 -14.27 9.44
N ASP A 96 -5.71 -13.47 8.51
CA ASP A 96 -6.97 -13.75 7.79
C ASP A 96 -6.76 -14.73 6.61
N GLY A 97 -5.53 -15.15 6.35
CA GLY A 97 -5.21 -16.06 5.23
C GLY A 97 -5.37 -15.43 3.85
N VAL A 98 -5.39 -14.11 3.76
CA VAL A 98 -5.46 -13.37 2.48
C VAL A 98 -4.17 -13.49 1.71
N ILE A 99 -3.04 -13.42 2.42
CA ILE A 99 -1.69 -13.63 1.91
C ILE A 99 -0.99 -14.70 2.75
N GLY A 100 0.04 -15.34 2.18
CA GLY A 100 0.79 -16.38 2.89
C GLY A 100 1.66 -15.83 4.02
N GLU A 101 2.14 -16.72 4.90
CA GLU A 101 3.06 -16.37 6.00
C GLU A 101 4.47 -16.02 5.51
N ASP A 102 4.84 -16.49 4.32
CA ASP A 102 6.14 -16.28 3.68
C ASP A 102 6.12 -14.99 2.83
N VAL A 103 5.82 -13.86 3.44
CA VAL A 103 5.84 -12.55 2.77
C VAL A 103 7.20 -11.88 2.90
N LEU A 104 7.55 -11.06 1.90
CA LEU A 104 8.62 -10.10 2.01
C LEU A 104 8.06 -8.79 2.58
N VAL A 105 8.85 -8.10 3.38
CA VAL A 105 8.49 -6.80 3.92
C VAL A 105 9.58 -5.80 3.59
N GLN A 106 9.21 -4.74 2.90
CA GLN A 106 10.06 -3.58 2.64
C GLN A 106 9.64 -2.43 3.56
N LEU A 107 10.58 -1.97 4.38
CA LEU A 107 10.38 -0.80 5.23
C LEU A 107 10.68 0.46 4.42
N CYS A 108 9.65 1.14 3.93
CA CYS A 108 9.77 2.35 3.12
C CYS A 108 9.82 3.57 4.03
N MET A 109 11.02 4.00 4.37
CA MET A 109 11.25 5.09 5.30
C MET A 109 11.74 6.36 4.59
N GLY A 110 11.58 7.50 5.24
CA GLY A 110 12.04 8.80 4.71
C GLY A 110 11.15 9.38 3.61
N VAL A 111 10.05 8.72 3.26
CA VAL A 111 9.03 9.32 2.40
C VAL A 111 8.27 10.35 3.22
N PRO A 112 8.16 11.63 2.78
CA PRO A 112 7.46 12.64 3.54
C PRO A 112 6.06 12.20 3.96
N TRP A 113 5.76 12.41 5.25
CA TRP A 113 4.50 12.07 5.94
C TRP A 113 4.30 10.58 6.25
N GLY A 114 5.22 9.70 5.83
CA GLY A 114 5.37 8.35 6.33
C GLY A 114 6.36 8.26 7.50
N ALA A 115 6.87 7.07 7.76
CA ALA A 115 7.86 6.84 8.82
C ALA A 115 9.16 7.63 8.55
N PRO A 116 9.63 8.49 9.50
CA PRO A 116 10.92 9.16 9.39
C PRO A 116 12.09 8.17 9.32
N ASP A 117 13.18 8.58 8.67
CA ASP A 117 14.38 7.77 8.47
C ASP A 117 15.40 7.85 9.62
N ASP A 118 14.93 8.06 10.85
CA ASP A 118 15.76 8.04 12.04
C ASP A 118 15.85 6.64 12.68
N LEU A 119 16.87 6.45 13.52
CA LEU A 119 17.16 5.16 14.16
C LEU A 119 15.99 4.67 15.04
N ASN A 120 15.35 5.55 15.80
CA ASN A 120 14.27 5.14 16.71
C ASN A 120 13.07 4.63 15.93
N THR A 121 12.69 5.34 14.86
CA THR A 121 11.63 4.94 13.96
C THR A 121 11.98 3.65 13.23
N PHE A 122 13.21 3.50 12.76
CA PHE A 122 13.67 2.24 12.14
C PHE A 122 13.52 1.07 13.10
N MET A 123 13.98 1.21 14.36
CA MET A 123 13.83 0.16 15.36
C MET A 123 12.37 -0.14 15.69
N ALA A 124 11.51 0.88 15.72
CA ALA A 124 10.08 0.67 15.90
C ALA A 124 9.47 -0.11 14.72
N MET A 125 9.83 0.22 13.49
CA MET A 125 9.38 -0.51 12.30
C MET A 125 9.85 -1.97 12.34
N VAL A 126 11.14 -2.22 12.59
CA VAL A 126 11.72 -3.58 12.69
C VAL A 126 11.03 -4.40 13.76
N ASN A 127 10.76 -3.83 14.94
CA ASN A 127 10.09 -4.52 16.02
C ASN A 127 8.61 -4.83 15.74
N ASN A 128 8.05 -4.25 14.70
CA ASN A 128 6.66 -4.47 14.27
C ASN A 128 6.53 -5.35 13.02
N VAL A 129 7.61 -5.88 12.49
CA VAL A 129 7.58 -6.88 11.40
C VAL A 129 7.12 -8.23 11.90
#